data_fe2ff02496ad002b0f6b6496fdce824c
#
_entry.id   fe2ff02496ad002b0f6b6496fdce824c
#
_cell.length_a   1.000
_cell.length_b   1.000
_cell.length_c   1.000
_cell.angle_alpha   90.00
_cell.angle_beta   90.00
_cell.angle_gamma   90.00
#
_symmetry.space_group_name_H-M   'P 1'
#
loop_
_entity.id
_entity.type
_entity.pdbx_description
1 polymer ?
#
loop_
_entity_poly.entity_id
_entity_poly.type
_entity_poly.pdbx_seq_one_letter_code
_entity_poly.pdbx_strand_id
1 'polypeptide(L)'
;MSSTRFPGKILAPFNGRPMITRVLAQVSKAVPLDKVVVVTSQNISDDPLTAYLGSIGISVYRGSLENVFARYQDCLKEFPCDWVARVTADSPLWNPSVYSFMKDTFKDDGAVDVVTNVFPRTFPKGNSLEIVKASTLASVDVSNISQYFKEHVMPLFYSDPDKYKIVNIESNSGDQSKLDYCVDTMDDLRRLENFQELGEGG
;
A
#
# COMPACT_ATOMS: atom_id res chain seq x y z
N MET A 1 11.45 7.40 -4.17
CA MET A 1 11.75 8.76 -3.65
C MET A 1 11.40 9.87 -4.65
N SER A 2 10.80 9.52 -5.77
CA SER A 2 10.54 10.39 -6.93
C SER A 2 9.21 11.18 -6.90
N SER A 3 8.59 11.38 -5.73
CA SER A 3 7.44 12.26 -5.60
C SER A 3 7.80 13.67 -6.07
N THR A 4 7.06 14.23 -7.02
CA THR A 4 7.30 15.59 -7.54
C THR A 4 6.86 16.69 -6.57
N ARG A 5 5.80 16.44 -5.79
CA ARG A 5 5.25 17.40 -4.81
C ARG A 5 6.02 17.42 -3.49
N PHE A 6 6.59 16.29 -3.10
CA PHE A 6 7.37 16.16 -1.86
C PHE A 6 8.46 15.09 -2.05
N PRO A 7 9.60 15.44 -2.68
CA PRO A 7 10.72 14.53 -2.88
C PRO A 7 11.22 13.96 -1.55
N GLY A 8 11.45 12.67 -1.50
CA GLY A 8 11.94 12.02 -0.28
C GLY A 8 10.93 11.87 0.86
N LYS A 9 9.63 12.15 0.63
CA LYS A 9 8.59 12.14 1.68
C LYS A 9 8.59 10.87 2.57
N ILE A 10 8.96 9.73 2.01
CA ILE A 10 8.95 8.45 2.73
C ILE A 10 9.97 8.40 3.88
N LEU A 11 11.09 9.15 3.73
CA LEU A 11 12.10 9.31 4.79
C LEU A 11 11.97 10.64 5.55
N ALA A 12 11.02 11.51 5.18
CA ALA A 12 10.77 12.74 5.93
C ALA A 12 10.41 12.40 7.39
N PRO A 13 10.88 13.21 8.35
CA PRO A 13 10.54 12.98 9.74
C PRO A 13 9.04 13.19 9.99
N PHE A 14 8.40 12.18 10.54
CA PHE A 14 7.05 12.17 11.06
C PHE A 14 7.13 11.89 12.55
N ASN A 15 6.83 12.88 13.39
CA ASN A 15 7.07 12.84 14.83
C ASN A 15 8.50 12.38 15.18
N GLY A 16 9.49 12.99 14.51
CA GLY A 16 10.92 12.78 14.78
C GLY A 16 11.52 11.47 14.25
N ARG A 17 10.77 10.65 13.50
CA ARG A 17 11.25 9.41 12.87
C ARG A 17 10.89 9.36 11.39
N PRO A 18 11.67 8.69 10.52
CA PRO A 18 11.28 8.52 9.12
C PRO A 18 9.85 8.00 8.98
N MET A 19 9.04 8.63 8.13
CA MET A 19 7.61 8.30 7.96
C MET A 19 7.37 6.82 7.69
N ILE A 20 8.23 6.17 6.90
CA ILE A 20 8.15 4.72 6.65
C ILE A 20 8.18 3.88 7.93
N THR A 21 8.92 4.31 8.94
CA THR A 21 8.97 3.62 10.24
C THR A 21 7.60 3.59 10.90
N ARG A 22 6.85 4.68 10.77
CA ARG A 22 5.49 4.76 11.31
C ARG A 22 4.55 3.82 10.55
N VAL A 23 4.62 3.81 9.24
CA VAL A 23 3.82 2.87 8.40
C VAL A 23 4.13 1.42 8.80
N LEU A 24 5.42 1.06 8.87
CA LEU A 24 5.85 -0.29 9.27
C LEU A 24 5.37 -0.65 10.68
N ALA A 25 5.40 0.29 11.62
CA ALA A 25 4.89 0.07 12.98
C ALA A 25 3.38 -0.16 13.02
N GLN A 26 2.60 0.43 12.11
CA GLN A 26 1.18 0.11 11.99
C GLN A 26 0.97 -1.25 11.32
N VAL A 27 1.67 -1.52 10.23
CA VAL A 27 1.58 -2.81 9.52
C VAL A 27 1.97 -3.98 10.42
N SER A 28 2.98 -3.82 11.29
CA SER A 28 3.43 -4.86 12.23
C SER A 28 2.38 -5.28 13.26
N LYS A 29 1.36 -4.45 13.49
CA LYS A 29 0.21 -4.80 14.35
C LYS A 29 -0.78 -5.72 13.64
N ALA A 30 -0.75 -5.77 12.30
CA ALA A 30 -1.62 -6.61 11.48
C ALA A 30 -0.93 -7.91 11.04
N VAL A 31 0.34 -7.84 10.65
CA VAL A 31 1.13 -8.96 10.15
C VAL A 31 2.58 -8.89 10.65
N PRO A 32 3.27 -10.04 10.87
CA PRO A 32 4.69 -10.06 11.22
C PRO A 32 5.55 -9.40 10.15
N LEU A 33 6.61 -8.67 10.56
CA LEU A 33 7.47 -7.93 9.63
C LEU A 33 8.30 -8.81 8.69
N ASP A 34 8.52 -10.08 9.01
CA ASP A 34 9.15 -11.07 8.14
C ASP A 34 8.26 -11.44 6.91
N LYS A 35 6.98 -11.07 6.96
CA LYS A 35 6.02 -11.17 5.83
C LYS A 35 5.87 -9.87 5.04
N VAL A 36 6.62 -8.82 5.41
CA VAL A 36 6.54 -7.51 4.78
C VAL A 36 7.74 -7.30 3.87
N VAL A 37 7.48 -6.94 2.62
CA VAL A 37 8.50 -6.54 1.65
C VAL A 37 8.20 -5.11 1.20
N VAL A 38 9.14 -4.20 1.35
CA VAL A 38 9.03 -2.85 0.79
C VAL A 38 9.47 -2.89 -0.67
N VAL A 39 8.52 -2.62 -1.57
CA VAL A 39 8.74 -2.68 -3.03
C VAL A 39 9.05 -1.28 -3.55
N THR A 40 10.29 -1.04 -4.00
CA THR A 40 10.73 0.27 -4.48
C THR A 40 11.48 0.17 -5.83
N SER A 41 11.94 1.29 -6.36
CA SER A 41 12.60 1.31 -7.67
C SER A 41 14.11 1.03 -7.57
N GLN A 42 14.71 0.66 -8.72
CA GLN A 42 16.17 0.57 -8.89
C GLN A 42 16.82 1.96 -9.10
N ASN A 43 16.04 3.03 -9.15
CA ASN A 43 16.58 4.37 -9.32
C ASN A 43 17.45 4.74 -8.12
N ILE A 44 18.56 5.44 -8.37
CA ILE A 44 19.52 5.88 -7.35
C ILE A 44 18.87 6.76 -6.26
N SER A 45 17.78 7.47 -6.60
CA SER A 45 17.03 8.25 -5.63
C SER A 45 16.43 7.41 -4.49
N ASP A 46 16.26 6.10 -4.70
CA ASP A 46 15.71 5.18 -3.70
C ASP A 46 16.79 4.48 -2.86
N ASP A 47 18.09 4.71 -3.15
CA ASP A 47 19.20 4.12 -2.38
C ASP A 47 19.15 4.49 -0.89
N PRO A 48 18.88 5.75 -0.49
CA PRO A 48 18.75 6.08 0.93
C PRO A 48 17.64 5.32 1.64
N LEU A 49 16.49 5.11 0.98
CA LEU A 49 15.39 4.32 1.51
C LEU A 49 15.81 2.86 1.70
N THR A 50 16.45 2.29 0.68
CA THR A 50 16.92 0.89 0.71
C THR A 50 17.94 0.67 1.83
N ALA A 51 18.93 1.58 1.95
CA ALA A 51 19.93 1.52 3.00
C ALA A 51 19.31 1.63 4.39
N TYR A 52 18.37 2.54 4.58
CA TYR A 52 17.66 2.71 5.84
C TYR A 52 16.86 1.44 6.21
N LEU A 53 16.06 0.91 5.29
CA LEU A 53 15.25 -0.29 5.54
C LEU A 53 16.13 -1.51 5.85
N GLY A 54 17.25 -1.69 5.15
CA GLY A 54 18.23 -2.73 5.43
C GLY A 54 18.83 -2.60 6.83
N SER A 55 19.13 -1.37 7.29
CA SER A 55 19.69 -1.13 8.63
C SER A 55 18.73 -1.50 9.77
N ILE A 56 17.42 -1.55 9.51
CA ILE A 56 16.38 -1.95 10.47
C ILE A 56 15.81 -3.36 10.20
N GLY A 57 16.45 -4.14 9.30
CA GLY A 57 16.09 -5.54 9.04
C GLY A 57 14.82 -5.76 8.23
N ILE A 58 14.37 -4.77 7.44
CA ILE A 58 13.19 -4.90 6.58
C ILE A 58 13.60 -5.39 5.19
N SER A 59 12.89 -6.39 4.67
CA SER A 59 13.08 -6.89 3.31
C SER A 59 12.70 -5.83 2.28
N VAL A 60 13.54 -5.66 1.26
CA VAL A 60 13.35 -4.69 0.18
C VAL A 60 13.49 -5.38 -1.16
N TYR A 61 12.50 -5.20 -2.03
CA TYR A 61 12.61 -5.54 -3.44
C TYR A 61 12.78 -4.28 -4.28
N ARG A 62 13.71 -4.30 -5.22
CA ARG A 62 13.96 -3.17 -6.13
C ARG A 62 13.71 -3.59 -7.58
N GLY A 63 12.87 -2.85 -8.29
CA GLY A 63 12.53 -3.15 -9.69
C GLY A 63 12.36 -1.89 -10.55
N SER A 64 11.67 -2.01 -11.68
CA SER A 64 11.45 -0.90 -12.62
C SER A 64 10.87 0.34 -11.95
N LEU A 65 11.39 1.52 -12.28
CA LEU A 65 10.80 2.81 -11.85
C LEU A 65 9.46 3.06 -12.55
N GLU A 66 9.39 2.82 -13.85
CA GLU A 66 8.26 3.22 -14.70
C GLU A 66 7.17 2.14 -14.80
N ASN A 67 7.52 0.88 -14.53
CA ASN A 67 6.57 -0.23 -14.57
C ASN A 67 6.42 -0.85 -13.18
N VAL A 68 5.56 -0.23 -12.36
CA VAL A 68 5.26 -0.70 -11.00
C VAL A 68 4.57 -2.07 -11.04
N PHE A 69 3.73 -2.32 -12.05
CA PHE A 69 3.06 -3.61 -12.20
C PHE A 69 4.08 -4.75 -12.36
N ALA A 70 4.99 -4.62 -13.32
CA ALA A 70 6.08 -5.59 -13.51
C ALA A 70 6.94 -5.74 -12.25
N ARG A 71 7.19 -4.64 -11.54
CA ARG A 71 7.92 -4.67 -10.27
C ARG A 71 7.26 -5.58 -9.23
N TYR A 72 5.91 -5.56 -9.12
CA TYR A 72 5.18 -6.48 -8.26
C TYR A 72 5.26 -7.92 -8.73
N GLN A 73 5.14 -8.17 -10.04
CA GLN A 73 5.28 -9.52 -10.60
C GLN A 73 6.69 -10.10 -10.36
N ASP A 74 7.72 -9.29 -10.53
CA ASP A 74 9.11 -9.73 -10.29
C ASP A 74 9.37 -9.93 -8.79
N CYS A 75 8.81 -9.08 -7.92
CA CYS A 75 8.86 -9.27 -6.48
C CYS A 75 8.25 -10.62 -6.06
N LEU A 76 7.14 -11.04 -6.67
CA LEU A 76 6.51 -12.33 -6.39
C LEU A 76 7.37 -13.54 -6.75
N LYS A 77 8.30 -13.41 -7.72
CA LYS A 77 9.24 -14.49 -8.07
C LYS A 77 10.27 -14.71 -6.97
N GLU A 78 10.65 -13.64 -6.26
CA GLU A 78 11.62 -13.68 -5.16
C GLU A 78 10.93 -13.95 -3.82
N PHE A 79 9.73 -13.42 -3.62
CA PHE A 79 8.93 -13.56 -2.40
C PHE A 79 7.56 -14.19 -2.73
N PRO A 80 7.50 -15.51 -2.97
CA PRO A 80 6.27 -16.18 -3.36
C PRO A 80 5.24 -16.20 -2.22
N CYS A 81 3.97 -15.98 -2.57
CA CYS A 81 2.84 -16.04 -1.65
C CYS A 81 1.55 -16.34 -2.44
N ASP A 82 0.46 -16.66 -1.74
CA ASP A 82 -0.85 -16.89 -2.38
C ASP A 82 -1.60 -15.57 -2.61
N TRP A 83 -1.45 -14.62 -1.68
CA TRP A 83 -2.13 -13.34 -1.69
C TRP A 83 -1.17 -12.20 -1.39
N VAL A 84 -1.27 -11.11 -2.14
CA VAL A 84 -0.51 -9.86 -1.95
C VAL A 84 -1.43 -8.83 -1.33
N ALA A 85 -1.11 -8.37 -0.11
CA ALA A 85 -1.75 -7.22 0.51
C ALA A 85 -0.91 -5.96 0.28
N ARG A 86 -1.50 -4.94 -0.32
CA ARG A 86 -0.83 -3.69 -0.68
C ARG A 86 -1.24 -2.56 0.25
N VAL A 87 -0.25 -1.99 0.93
CA VAL A 87 -0.37 -0.75 1.72
C VAL A 87 0.59 0.28 1.14
N THR A 88 0.15 1.54 1.01
CA THR A 88 1.00 2.61 0.47
C THR A 88 1.85 3.25 1.57
N ALA A 89 3.13 3.52 1.26
CA ALA A 89 4.10 4.03 2.22
C ALA A 89 3.91 5.50 2.63
N ASP A 90 2.95 6.20 2.02
CA ASP A 90 2.58 7.59 2.33
C ASP A 90 1.39 7.71 3.29
N SER A 91 1.05 6.62 3.96
CA SER A 91 -0.10 6.52 4.86
C SER A 91 0.35 6.25 6.31
N PRO A 92 0.96 7.24 7.01
CA PRO A 92 1.55 7.03 8.34
C PRO A 92 0.52 6.70 9.44
N LEU A 93 -0.74 7.02 9.20
CA LEU A 93 -1.87 6.74 10.08
C LEU A 93 -2.72 5.54 9.59
N TRP A 94 -2.16 4.67 8.76
CA TRP A 94 -2.85 3.45 8.34
C TRP A 94 -3.31 2.64 9.55
N ASN A 95 -4.59 2.26 9.57
CA ASN A 95 -5.21 1.59 10.71
C ASN A 95 -5.15 0.06 10.53
N PRO A 96 -4.41 -0.67 11.37
CA PRO A 96 -4.30 -2.13 11.28
C PRO A 96 -5.64 -2.86 11.48
N SER A 97 -6.62 -2.25 12.15
CA SER A 97 -7.96 -2.84 12.29
C SER A 97 -8.68 -3.01 10.95
N VAL A 98 -8.30 -2.26 9.91
CA VAL A 98 -8.83 -2.46 8.55
C VAL A 98 -8.48 -3.86 8.05
N TYR A 99 -7.23 -4.31 8.26
CA TYR A 99 -6.81 -5.65 7.87
C TYR A 99 -7.60 -6.73 8.60
N SER A 100 -7.72 -6.63 9.92
CA SER A 100 -8.49 -7.59 10.73
C SER A 100 -9.95 -7.63 10.30
N PHE A 101 -10.57 -6.46 10.13
CA PHE A 101 -11.96 -6.35 9.68
C PHE A 101 -12.18 -6.99 8.30
N MET A 102 -11.30 -6.71 7.33
CA MET A 102 -11.40 -7.28 6.00
C MET A 102 -11.18 -8.80 6.04
N LYS A 103 -10.20 -9.29 6.80
CA LYS A 103 -9.93 -10.72 6.98
C LYS A 103 -11.11 -11.46 7.60
N ASP A 104 -11.77 -10.87 8.60
CA ASP A 104 -12.89 -11.49 9.30
C ASP A 104 -14.17 -11.47 8.44
N THR A 105 -14.32 -10.46 7.60
CA THR A 105 -15.49 -10.27 6.72
C THR A 105 -15.39 -11.11 5.45
N PHE A 106 -14.19 -11.21 4.87
CA PHE A 106 -13.94 -11.95 3.64
C PHE A 106 -13.77 -13.44 3.90
N LYS A 107 -14.52 -14.25 3.13
CA LYS A 107 -14.33 -15.70 3.07
C LYS A 107 -13.95 -16.08 1.64
N ASP A 108 -12.75 -16.62 1.48
CA ASP A 108 -12.27 -17.08 0.18
C ASP A 108 -13.04 -18.35 -0.22
N ASP A 109 -13.82 -18.26 -1.30
CA ASP A 109 -14.52 -19.38 -1.95
C ASP A 109 -13.70 -19.98 -3.11
N GLY A 110 -12.44 -19.55 -3.24
CA GLY A 110 -11.53 -19.97 -4.30
C GLY A 110 -11.69 -19.21 -5.63
N ALA A 111 -12.79 -18.47 -5.80
CA ALA A 111 -13.10 -17.78 -7.05
C ALA A 111 -12.70 -16.30 -7.05
N VAL A 112 -12.40 -15.70 -5.88
CA VAL A 112 -12.11 -14.27 -5.75
C VAL A 112 -10.70 -13.95 -6.22
N ASP A 113 -10.55 -12.87 -6.99
CA ASP A 113 -9.28 -12.35 -7.50
C ASP A 113 -8.76 -11.18 -6.66
N VAL A 114 -9.66 -10.29 -6.22
CA VAL A 114 -9.31 -9.06 -5.50
C VAL A 114 -10.27 -8.84 -4.34
N VAL A 115 -9.71 -8.51 -3.18
CA VAL A 115 -10.47 -7.97 -2.03
C VAL A 115 -9.97 -6.57 -1.76
N THR A 116 -10.88 -5.61 -1.64
CA THR A 116 -10.52 -4.21 -1.53
C THR A 116 -11.48 -3.44 -0.64
N ASN A 117 -11.09 -2.26 -0.19
CA ASN A 117 -11.95 -1.31 0.50
C ASN A 117 -12.03 0.06 -0.21
N VAL A 118 -11.72 0.05 -1.52
CA VAL A 118 -11.65 1.30 -2.30
C VAL A 118 -12.54 1.32 -3.54
N PHE A 119 -13.32 0.28 -3.80
CA PHE A 119 -14.12 0.15 -5.02
C PHE A 119 -15.55 -0.38 -4.77
N PRO A 120 -16.49 0.52 -4.36
CA PRO A 120 -16.35 1.94 -4.02
C PRO A 120 -15.66 2.17 -2.68
N ARG A 121 -15.07 3.37 -2.52
CA ARG A 121 -14.40 3.77 -1.28
C ARG A 121 -15.42 4.26 -0.26
N THR A 122 -15.38 3.70 0.94
CA THR A 122 -16.09 4.19 2.13
C THR A 122 -15.14 4.46 3.30
N PHE A 123 -13.91 3.97 3.23
CA PHE A 123 -12.84 4.25 4.21
C PHE A 123 -12.10 5.56 3.87
N PRO A 124 -11.46 6.22 4.86
CA PRO A 124 -10.57 7.35 4.60
C PRO A 124 -9.47 7.01 3.61
N LYS A 125 -9.04 7.98 2.80
CA LYS A 125 -7.76 7.85 2.09
C LYS A 125 -6.65 7.68 3.11
N GLY A 126 -5.65 6.86 2.79
CA GLY A 126 -4.61 6.47 3.74
C GLY A 126 -4.97 5.24 4.58
N ASN A 127 -6.24 4.80 4.57
CA ASN A 127 -6.68 3.51 5.12
C ASN A 127 -7.04 2.50 4.03
N SER A 128 -6.48 2.67 2.84
CA SER A 128 -6.65 1.73 1.73
C SER A 128 -5.94 0.41 2.04
N LEU A 129 -6.64 -0.68 1.76
CA LEU A 129 -6.07 -2.03 1.74
C LEU A 129 -6.59 -2.74 0.49
N GLU A 130 -5.68 -3.19 -0.33
CA GLU A 130 -5.96 -3.88 -1.58
C GLU A 130 -5.24 -5.22 -1.55
N ILE A 131 -5.99 -6.30 -1.62
CA ILE A 131 -5.48 -7.66 -1.55
C ILE A 131 -5.79 -8.32 -2.88
N VAL A 132 -4.77 -8.81 -3.58
CA VAL A 132 -4.91 -9.46 -4.88
C VAL A 132 -4.30 -10.86 -4.82
N LYS A 133 -4.95 -11.83 -5.47
CA LYS A 133 -4.43 -13.18 -5.62
C LYS A 133 -3.14 -13.14 -6.42
N ALA A 134 -2.07 -13.77 -5.92
CA ALA A 134 -0.75 -13.70 -6.56
C ALA A 134 -0.78 -14.27 -7.98
N SER A 135 -1.54 -15.36 -8.20
CA SER A 135 -1.71 -15.95 -9.53
C SER A 135 -2.42 -15.00 -10.51
N THR A 136 -3.42 -14.25 -10.04
CA THR A 136 -4.12 -13.23 -10.84
C THR A 136 -3.18 -12.09 -11.21
N LEU A 137 -2.41 -11.57 -10.24
CA LEU A 137 -1.40 -10.54 -10.48
C LEU A 137 -0.33 -11.02 -11.47
N ALA A 138 0.15 -12.26 -11.32
CA ALA A 138 1.18 -12.84 -12.19
C ALA A 138 0.67 -13.13 -13.61
N SER A 139 -0.62 -13.37 -13.82
CA SER A 139 -1.20 -13.71 -15.12
C SER A 139 -1.34 -12.52 -16.09
N VAL A 140 -1.19 -11.28 -15.60
CA VAL A 140 -1.35 -10.08 -16.44
C VAL A 140 -0.16 -9.94 -17.38
N ASP A 141 -0.44 -9.84 -18.68
CA ASP A 141 0.57 -9.47 -19.67
C ASP A 141 0.84 -7.97 -19.66
N VAL A 142 1.91 -7.58 -18.96
CA VAL A 142 2.32 -6.18 -18.80
C VAL A 142 2.79 -5.50 -20.08
N SER A 143 3.04 -6.26 -21.16
CA SER A 143 3.41 -5.69 -22.46
C SER A 143 2.21 -4.99 -23.11
N ASN A 144 1.01 -5.45 -22.86
CA ASN A 144 -0.24 -5.04 -23.51
C ASN A 144 -1.12 -4.09 -22.66
N ILE A 145 -0.64 -3.61 -21.50
CA ILE A 145 -1.39 -2.65 -20.68
C ILE A 145 -0.89 -1.22 -20.89
N SER A 146 -1.78 -0.24 -20.65
CA SER A 146 -1.44 1.19 -20.77
C SER A 146 -0.39 1.61 -19.73
N GLN A 147 0.31 2.74 -19.99
CA GLN A 147 1.25 3.30 -19.03
C GLN A 147 0.59 3.64 -17.68
N TYR A 148 -0.68 4.07 -17.70
CA TYR A 148 -1.46 4.30 -16.50
C TYR A 148 -1.55 3.03 -15.61
N PHE A 149 -1.86 1.88 -16.18
CA PHE A 149 -1.93 0.62 -15.43
C PHE A 149 -0.55 0.08 -15.04
N LYS A 150 0.49 0.38 -15.81
CA LYS A 150 1.87 0.06 -15.41
C LYS A 150 2.27 0.81 -14.14
N GLU A 151 1.84 2.04 -13.99
CA GLU A 151 2.12 2.87 -12.81
C GLU A 151 1.12 2.58 -11.66
N HIS A 152 -0.17 2.45 -11.99
CA HIS A 152 -1.24 2.24 -11.02
C HIS A 152 -1.80 0.81 -11.15
N VAL A 153 -1.27 -0.11 -10.35
CA VAL A 153 -1.50 -1.56 -10.48
C VAL A 153 -2.97 -1.95 -10.33
N MET A 154 -3.62 -1.52 -9.25
CA MET A 154 -4.96 -2.00 -8.90
C MET A 154 -6.10 -1.51 -9.81
N PRO A 155 -6.06 -0.28 -10.37
CA PRO A 155 -7.08 0.17 -11.31
C PRO A 155 -7.27 -0.72 -12.54
N LEU A 156 -6.28 -1.51 -12.93
CA LEU A 156 -6.43 -2.50 -14.00
C LEU A 156 -7.53 -3.52 -13.67
N PHE A 157 -7.56 -4.03 -12.45
CA PHE A 157 -8.56 -4.99 -12.02
C PHE A 157 -9.94 -4.36 -11.92
N TYR A 158 -10.01 -3.10 -11.45
CA TYR A 158 -11.28 -2.35 -11.33
C TYR A 158 -11.87 -1.96 -12.68
N SER A 159 -11.06 -1.86 -13.74
CA SER A 159 -11.52 -1.50 -15.07
C SER A 159 -12.24 -2.64 -15.81
N ASP A 160 -12.11 -3.89 -15.34
CA ASP A 160 -12.71 -5.06 -15.98
C ASP A 160 -13.34 -6.01 -14.93
N PRO A 161 -14.46 -5.57 -14.30
CA PRO A 161 -15.09 -6.36 -13.22
C PRO A 161 -15.78 -7.64 -13.72
N ASP A 162 -15.98 -7.78 -15.04
CA ASP A 162 -16.50 -9.01 -15.64
C ASP A 162 -15.41 -10.08 -15.73
N LYS A 163 -14.15 -9.66 -15.86
CA LYS A 163 -13.00 -10.55 -15.91
C LYS A 163 -12.47 -10.93 -14.53
N TYR A 164 -12.50 -9.98 -13.58
CA TYR A 164 -11.92 -10.16 -12.25
C TYR A 164 -12.99 -10.13 -11.17
N LYS A 165 -13.10 -11.20 -10.40
CA LYS A 165 -14.04 -11.24 -9.28
C LYS A 165 -13.52 -10.42 -8.11
N ILE A 166 -14.16 -9.26 -7.92
CA ILE A 166 -13.79 -8.27 -6.90
C ILE A 166 -14.79 -8.33 -5.74
N VAL A 167 -14.28 -8.40 -4.52
CA VAL A 167 -15.05 -8.23 -3.29
C VAL A 167 -14.66 -6.90 -2.66
N ASN A 168 -15.60 -5.96 -2.60
CA ASN A 168 -15.40 -4.70 -1.89
C ASN A 168 -15.94 -4.80 -0.46
N ILE A 169 -15.14 -4.36 0.50
CA ILE A 169 -15.50 -4.30 1.91
C ILE A 169 -15.76 -2.85 2.29
N GLU A 170 -16.98 -2.56 2.69
CA GLU A 170 -17.39 -1.21 3.09
C GLU A 170 -17.17 -0.98 4.59
N SER A 171 -16.98 0.27 4.98
CA SER A 171 -16.81 0.67 6.38
C SER A 171 -18.14 0.47 7.14
N ASN A 172 -18.07 -0.18 8.30
CA ASN A 172 -19.20 -0.30 9.23
C ASN A 172 -19.48 0.99 10.00
N SER A 173 -18.62 2.01 9.88
CA SER A 173 -18.77 3.33 10.51
C SER A 173 -19.35 4.38 9.55
N GLY A 174 -19.93 3.94 8.43
CA GLY A 174 -20.47 4.81 7.38
C GLY A 174 -19.40 5.33 6.42
N ASP A 175 -19.80 6.23 5.52
CA ASP A 175 -18.92 6.80 4.50
C ASP A 175 -17.97 7.86 5.07
N GLN A 176 -16.69 7.52 5.14
CA GLN A 176 -15.59 8.37 5.56
C GLN A 176 -14.62 8.72 4.41
N SER A 177 -15.02 8.50 3.16
CA SER A 177 -14.18 8.68 1.96
C SER A 177 -13.65 10.11 1.77
N LYS A 178 -14.28 11.09 2.42
CA LYS A 178 -13.84 12.51 2.41
C LYS A 178 -12.64 12.78 3.32
N LEU A 179 -12.35 11.91 4.26
CA LEU A 179 -11.17 12.05 5.11
C LEU A 179 -9.91 11.62 4.35
N ASP A 180 -8.81 12.35 4.57
CA ASP A 180 -7.54 12.08 3.91
C ASP A 180 -6.39 12.01 4.93
N TYR A 181 -5.77 10.84 5.06
CA TYR A 181 -4.63 10.54 5.92
C TYR A 181 -3.37 10.20 5.11
N CYS A 182 -3.33 10.58 3.82
CA CYS A 182 -2.14 10.47 3.00
C CYS A 182 -1.24 11.72 3.17
N VAL A 183 0.06 11.52 3.06
CA VAL A 183 1.06 12.58 2.98
C VAL A 183 1.48 12.75 1.53
N ASP A 184 1.02 13.81 0.90
CA ASP A 184 1.42 14.18 -0.45
C ASP A 184 2.27 15.46 -0.48
N THR A 185 2.10 16.30 0.52
CA THR A 185 2.79 17.59 0.68
C THR A 185 3.36 17.73 2.09
N MET A 186 4.19 18.74 2.31
CA MET A 186 4.68 19.09 3.65
C MET A 186 3.55 19.54 4.58
N ASP A 187 2.51 20.15 4.03
CA ASP A 187 1.35 20.59 4.83
C ASP A 187 0.51 19.41 5.29
N ASP A 188 0.38 18.36 4.45
CA ASP A 188 -0.26 17.10 4.89
C ASP A 188 0.52 16.44 6.02
N LEU A 189 1.84 16.42 5.93
CA LEU A 189 2.70 15.86 6.97
C LEU A 189 2.44 16.55 8.31
N ARG A 190 2.52 17.89 8.35
CA ARG A 190 2.27 18.71 9.54
C ARG A 190 0.86 18.52 10.08
N ARG A 191 -0.15 18.50 9.19
CA ARG A 191 -1.55 18.28 9.55
C ARG A 191 -1.74 16.94 10.26
N LEU A 192 -1.11 15.87 9.74
CA LEU A 192 -1.29 14.53 10.29
C LEU A 192 -0.46 14.29 11.56
N GLU A 193 0.68 14.96 11.74
CA GLU A 193 1.42 14.99 13.01
C GLU A 193 0.54 15.58 14.13
N ASN A 194 -0.04 16.76 13.90
CA ASN A 194 -0.92 17.43 14.87
C ASN A 194 -2.18 16.59 15.18
N PHE A 195 -2.73 15.90 14.16
CA PHE A 195 -3.90 15.03 14.35
C PHE A 195 -3.60 13.87 15.31
N GLN A 196 -2.41 13.29 15.23
CA GLN A 196 -2.01 12.19 16.11
C GLN A 196 -1.79 12.64 17.56
N GLU A 197 -1.15 13.81 17.77
CA GLU A 197 -0.91 14.35 19.11
C GLU A 197 -2.23 14.56 19.89
N LEU A 198 -3.29 14.99 19.19
CA LEU A 198 -4.62 15.18 19.79
C LEU A 198 -5.34 13.86 20.08
N GLY A 199 -5.01 12.78 19.35
CA GLY A 199 -5.61 11.44 19.51
C GLY A 199 -4.97 10.57 20.58
N GLU A 200 -3.72 10.81 20.94
CA GLU A 200 -2.97 10.04 21.96
C GLU A 200 -3.09 10.66 23.39
N GLY A 201 -3.77 11.81 23.52
CA GLY A 201 -3.97 12.55 24.77
C GLY A 201 -5.33 12.33 25.44
N GLY A 202 -6.11 11.33 25.03
CA GLY A 202 -7.43 11.02 25.55
C GLY A 202 -7.54 9.67 26.26
#